data_9533b2d36673c336b4926e7926e395e6
#
_entry.id   9533b2d36673c336b4926e7926e395e6
#
_cell.length_a   1.000
_cell.length_b   1.000
_cell.length_c   1.000
_cell.angle_alpha   90.00
_cell.angle_beta   90.00
_cell.angle_gamma   90.00
#
_symmetry.space_group_name_H-M   'P 1'
#
loop_
_entity.id
_entity.type
_entity.pdbx_description
1 polymer ?
#
loop_
_entity_poly.entity_id
_entity_poly.type
_entity_poly.pdbx_seq_one_letter_code
_entity_poly.pdbx_strand_id
1 'polypeptide(L)'
;MSGQRVTILKTEYVTLDVKRFVLTKPKGFRFIPGQGCMVSIDRDGSRDEQRAFTFTNLPSARTLELIVKIYPEHKGVTQQMALLRKGDALLLHEVFGTITYKGPGFFFAGGAGITPFLAIFRQLHKEGRLKGNTLVYSNKSAGDVIMEEELTAMLARNFLKTFTRQGVIGFRDRRIDKDTLITLVQDFDQHFYLCGPPEFVGDLQRMLVELGASPESLVFEA
;
A
#
# COMPACT_ATOMS: atom_id res chain seq x y z
N MET A 1 -0.72 -15.64 -21.24
CA MET A 1 -2.20 -15.65 -21.00
C MET A 1 -2.72 -14.25 -21.26
N SER A 2 -3.84 -14.11 -21.98
CA SER A 2 -4.44 -12.80 -22.25
C SER A 2 -4.99 -12.23 -20.94
N GLY A 3 -4.57 -11.00 -20.60
CA GLY A 3 -5.08 -10.31 -19.42
C GLY A 3 -6.60 -10.03 -19.51
N GLN A 4 -7.28 -9.93 -18.36
CA GLN A 4 -8.70 -9.56 -18.31
C GLN A 4 -8.82 -8.05 -18.49
N ARG A 5 -9.53 -7.62 -19.54
CA ARG A 5 -9.74 -6.20 -19.83
C ARG A 5 -10.70 -5.55 -18.83
N VAL A 6 -10.27 -4.42 -18.25
CA VAL A 6 -11.06 -3.59 -17.35
C VAL A 6 -11.05 -2.14 -17.82
N THR A 7 -12.16 -1.44 -17.60
CA THR A 7 -12.31 -0.04 -18.02
C THR A 7 -12.19 0.89 -16.81
N ILE A 8 -11.50 2.02 -16.98
CA ILE A 8 -11.39 3.08 -15.96
C ILE A 8 -12.73 3.82 -15.88
N LEU A 9 -13.41 3.71 -14.74
CA LEU A 9 -14.68 4.38 -14.43
C LEU A 9 -14.45 5.80 -13.90
N LYS A 10 -13.42 5.96 -13.05
CA LYS A 10 -13.00 7.23 -12.46
C LYS A 10 -11.51 7.20 -12.22
N THR A 11 -10.86 8.37 -12.34
CA THR A 11 -9.48 8.57 -11.89
C THR A 11 -9.30 9.98 -11.35
N GLU A 12 -8.47 10.12 -10.33
CA GLU A 12 -8.14 11.37 -9.65
C GLU A 12 -6.77 11.29 -8.99
N TYR A 13 -6.11 12.41 -8.79
CA TYR A 13 -4.91 12.48 -7.95
C TYR A 13 -5.31 12.56 -6.47
N VAL A 14 -4.68 11.75 -5.63
CA VAL A 14 -4.88 11.75 -4.17
C VAL A 14 -3.72 12.41 -3.42
N THR A 15 -2.56 12.54 -4.07
CA THR A 15 -1.43 13.42 -3.74
C THR A 15 -0.86 13.98 -5.04
N LEU A 16 0.21 14.80 -4.98
CA LEU A 16 0.83 15.37 -6.19
C LEU A 16 1.28 14.33 -7.21
N ASP A 17 1.74 13.16 -6.73
CA ASP A 17 2.33 12.11 -7.56
C ASP A 17 1.66 10.73 -7.39
N VAL A 18 0.50 10.66 -6.75
CA VAL A 18 -0.25 9.42 -6.57
C VAL A 18 -1.64 9.54 -7.16
N LYS A 19 -1.97 8.61 -8.06
CA LYS A 19 -3.23 8.61 -8.81
C LYS A 19 -4.07 7.38 -8.43
N ARG A 20 -5.34 7.64 -8.14
CA ARG A 20 -6.35 6.62 -7.87
C ARG A 20 -7.09 6.27 -9.13
N PHE A 21 -7.34 4.98 -9.34
CA PHE A 21 -8.11 4.42 -10.44
C PHE A 21 -9.23 3.55 -9.90
N VAL A 22 -10.46 3.86 -10.27
CA VAL A 22 -11.63 3.00 -10.04
C VAL A 22 -11.96 2.31 -11.36
N LEU A 23 -12.02 0.97 -11.34
CA LEU A 23 -12.10 0.13 -12.53
C LEU A 23 -13.36 -0.73 -12.50
N THR A 24 -13.84 -1.16 -13.66
CA THR A 24 -14.82 -2.23 -13.74
C THR A 24 -14.25 -3.50 -13.11
N LYS A 25 -15.11 -4.28 -12.45
CA LYS A 25 -14.73 -5.58 -11.88
C LYS A 25 -15.29 -6.70 -12.76
N PRO A 26 -14.45 -7.57 -13.34
CA PRO A 26 -14.92 -8.70 -14.12
C PRO A 26 -15.77 -9.65 -13.29
N LYS A 27 -16.76 -10.29 -13.92
CA LYS A 27 -17.61 -11.29 -13.26
C LYS A 27 -16.76 -12.44 -12.75
N GLY A 28 -16.90 -12.77 -11.46
CA GLY A 28 -16.15 -13.86 -10.82
C GLY A 28 -14.72 -13.48 -10.40
N PHE A 29 -14.27 -12.24 -10.63
CA PHE A 29 -12.94 -11.80 -10.22
C PHE A 29 -12.84 -11.79 -8.69
N ARG A 30 -11.83 -12.47 -8.15
CA ARG A 30 -11.62 -12.65 -6.71
C ARG A 30 -10.20 -12.26 -6.33
N PHE A 31 -10.07 -11.65 -5.18
CA PHE A 31 -8.80 -11.39 -4.48
C PHE A 31 -9.09 -11.32 -2.97
N ILE A 32 -8.07 -11.39 -2.16
CA ILE A 32 -8.15 -11.13 -0.70
C ILE A 32 -7.42 -9.82 -0.37
N PRO A 33 -7.78 -9.13 0.74
CA PRO A 33 -7.09 -7.90 1.16
C PRO A 33 -5.57 -8.12 1.26
N GLY A 34 -4.81 -7.20 0.67
CA GLY A 34 -3.36 -7.27 0.57
C GLY A 34 -2.82 -7.81 -0.75
N GLN A 35 -3.65 -8.50 -1.55
CA GLN A 35 -3.25 -8.97 -2.88
C GLN A 35 -3.29 -7.86 -3.93
N GLY A 36 -2.45 -8.03 -4.93
CA GLY A 36 -2.39 -7.26 -6.16
C GLY A 36 -2.45 -8.15 -7.40
N CYS A 37 -2.21 -7.53 -8.53
CA CYS A 37 -2.05 -8.24 -9.79
C CYS A 37 -1.01 -7.55 -10.69
N MET A 38 -0.51 -8.28 -11.67
CA MET A 38 0.21 -7.69 -12.77
C MET A 38 -0.77 -6.93 -13.66
N VAL A 39 -0.44 -5.68 -13.99
CA VAL A 39 -1.29 -4.79 -14.78
C VAL A 39 -0.50 -4.24 -15.95
N SER A 40 -1.09 -4.22 -17.14
CA SER A 40 -0.59 -3.49 -18.30
C SER A 40 -1.66 -2.56 -18.88
N ILE A 41 -1.23 -1.62 -19.72
CA ILE A 41 -2.13 -0.69 -20.39
C ILE A 41 -2.64 -1.35 -21.67
N ASP A 42 -3.96 -1.36 -21.90
CA ASP A 42 -4.56 -1.88 -23.12
C ASP A 42 -4.39 -0.91 -24.30
N ARG A 43 -3.13 -0.74 -24.72
CA ARG A 43 -2.72 0.04 -25.91
C ARG A 43 -1.64 -0.72 -26.66
N ASP A 44 -1.60 -0.51 -27.97
CA ASP A 44 -0.53 -1.09 -28.80
C ASP A 44 0.84 -0.61 -28.32
N GLY A 45 1.77 -1.56 -28.20
CA GLY A 45 3.12 -1.33 -27.66
C GLY A 45 3.23 -1.29 -26.15
N SER A 46 2.11 -1.35 -25.39
CA SER A 46 2.14 -1.29 -23.89
C SER A 46 1.56 -2.53 -23.22
N ARG A 47 0.95 -3.47 -23.98
CA ARG A 47 0.30 -4.67 -23.42
C ARG A 47 1.27 -5.63 -22.73
N ASP A 48 2.52 -5.66 -23.19
CA ASP A 48 3.55 -6.56 -22.64
C ASP A 48 4.31 -5.93 -21.46
N GLU A 49 4.16 -4.62 -21.24
CA GLU A 49 4.78 -3.93 -20.13
C GLU A 49 3.94 -4.04 -18.87
N GLN A 50 4.18 -5.07 -18.07
CA GLN A 50 3.44 -5.33 -16.84
C GLN A 50 4.10 -4.73 -15.61
N ARG A 51 3.29 -4.24 -14.66
CA ARG A 51 3.71 -3.82 -13.32
C ARG A 51 2.73 -4.32 -12.27
N ALA A 52 3.28 -4.62 -11.11
CA ALA A 52 2.52 -5.05 -9.94
C ALA A 52 1.79 -3.87 -9.29
N PHE A 53 0.48 -4.01 -9.05
CA PHE A 53 -0.30 -3.05 -8.26
C PHE A 53 -1.27 -3.78 -7.33
N THR A 54 -1.37 -3.30 -6.11
CA THR A 54 -2.23 -3.87 -5.07
C THR A 54 -3.65 -3.31 -5.18
N PHE A 55 -4.64 -4.17 -4.96
CA PHE A 55 -6.03 -3.74 -4.81
C PHE A 55 -6.20 -3.06 -3.46
N THR A 56 -6.75 -1.85 -3.47
CA THR A 56 -6.91 -1.06 -2.24
C THR A 56 -8.32 -1.11 -1.68
N ASN A 57 -9.32 -1.52 -2.45
CA ASN A 57 -10.70 -1.62 -2.01
C ASN A 57 -11.08 -3.01 -1.46
N LEU A 58 -12.29 -3.11 -0.94
CA LEU A 58 -12.83 -4.36 -0.41
C LEU A 58 -13.10 -5.38 -1.53
N PRO A 59 -12.80 -6.68 -1.31
CA PRO A 59 -13.14 -7.74 -2.25
C PRO A 59 -14.63 -7.83 -2.58
N SER A 60 -15.50 -7.43 -1.65
CA SER A 60 -16.96 -7.39 -1.84
C SER A 60 -17.47 -6.21 -2.67
N ALA A 61 -16.60 -5.24 -3.02
CA ALA A 61 -17.00 -4.09 -3.82
C ALA A 61 -17.37 -4.50 -5.26
N ARG A 62 -18.24 -3.71 -5.89
CA ARG A 62 -18.66 -3.89 -7.28
C ARG A 62 -17.63 -3.41 -8.31
N THR A 63 -16.60 -2.72 -7.85
CA THR A 63 -15.50 -2.17 -8.65
C THR A 63 -14.17 -2.67 -8.12
N LEU A 64 -13.09 -2.47 -8.88
CA LEU A 64 -11.72 -2.60 -8.40
C LEU A 64 -11.14 -1.20 -8.19
N GLU A 65 -10.16 -1.10 -7.31
CA GLU A 65 -9.46 0.16 -7.04
C GLU A 65 -7.95 -0.10 -6.98
N LEU A 66 -7.21 0.75 -7.68
CA LEU A 66 -5.75 0.81 -7.60
C LEU A 66 -5.34 2.24 -7.20
N ILE A 67 -4.32 2.35 -6.36
CA ILE A 67 -3.67 3.60 -6.02
C ILE A 67 -2.21 3.47 -6.45
N VAL A 68 -1.80 4.30 -7.41
CA VAL A 68 -0.54 4.15 -8.15
C VAL A 68 0.31 5.39 -7.99
N LYS A 69 1.54 5.20 -7.50
CA LYS A 69 2.54 6.25 -7.50
C LYS A 69 3.10 6.43 -8.89
N ILE A 70 3.07 7.68 -9.37
CA ILE A 70 3.57 8.08 -10.68
C ILE A 70 5.03 8.50 -10.53
N TYR A 71 5.88 7.98 -11.39
CA TYR A 71 7.30 8.33 -11.48
C TYR A 71 7.57 9.02 -12.82
N PRO A 72 7.51 10.36 -12.88
CA PRO A 72 7.61 11.10 -14.15
C PRO A 72 9.00 10.98 -14.80
N GLU A 73 10.05 10.75 -14.00
CA GLU A 73 11.42 10.62 -14.53
C GLU A 73 11.68 9.26 -15.19
N HIS A 74 10.87 8.24 -14.87
CA HIS A 74 11.00 6.90 -15.44
C HIS A 74 10.07 6.76 -16.64
N LYS A 75 10.62 6.61 -17.85
CA LYS A 75 9.84 6.30 -19.07
C LYS A 75 9.25 4.89 -18.97
N GLY A 76 8.26 4.68 -18.12
CA GLY A 76 7.67 3.38 -17.83
C GLY A 76 6.15 3.42 -17.70
N VAL A 77 5.57 2.27 -17.34
CA VAL A 77 4.11 2.07 -17.22
C VAL A 77 3.45 3.12 -16.33
N THR A 78 4.04 3.47 -15.19
CA THR A 78 3.44 4.44 -14.26
C THR A 78 3.36 5.85 -14.85
N GLN A 79 4.34 6.28 -15.66
CA GLN A 79 4.27 7.55 -16.39
C GLN A 79 3.14 7.51 -17.42
N GLN A 80 2.99 6.41 -18.15
CA GLN A 80 1.89 6.26 -19.11
C GLN A 80 0.53 6.23 -18.40
N MET A 81 0.44 5.60 -17.21
CA MET A 81 -0.77 5.62 -16.38
C MET A 81 -1.18 7.02 -15.93
N ALA A 82 -0.23 7.96 -15.79
CA ALA A 82 -0.56 9.35 -15.49
C ALA A 82 -1.49 9.98 -16.53
N LEU A 83 -1.36 9.58 -17.80
CA LEU A 83 -2.12 10.10 -18.93
C LEU A 83 -3.50 9.46 -19.10
N LEU A 84 -3.76 8.34 -18.43
CA LEU A 84 -5.02 7.60 -18.56
C LEU A 84 -6.19 8.38 -17.95
N ARG A 85 -7.35 8.25 -18.59
CA ARG A 85 -8.60 8.93 -18.25
C ARG A 85 -9.75 7.92 -18.14
N LYS A 86 -10.89 8.37 -17.64
CA LYS A 86 -12.15 7.62 -17.71
C LYS A 86 -12.42 7.15 -19.15
N GLY A 87 -12.74 5.87 -19.30
CA GLY A 87 -12.98 5.21 -20.58
C GLY A 87 -11.77 4.46 -21.13
N ASP A 88 -10.54 4.81 -20.73
CA ASP A 88 -9.34 4.02 -21.06
C ASP A 88 -9.39 2.65 -20.39
N ALA A 89 -8.58 1.71 -20.87
CA ALA A 89 -8.58 0.34 -20.39
C ALA A 89 -7.21 -0.13 -19.90
N LEU A 90 -7.27 -1.03 -18.92
CA LEU A 90 -6.13 -1.80 -18.41
C LEU A 90 -6.38 -3.29 -18.64
N LEU A 91 -5.32 -4.07 -18.64
CA LEU A 91 -5.34 -5.53 -18.63
C LEU A 91 -4.86 -6.00 -17.26
N LEU A 92 -5.69 -6.78 -16.58
CA LEU A 92 -5.34 -7.46 -15.34
C LEU A 92 -4.87 -8.87 -15.67
N HIS A 93 -3.70 -9.24 -15.18
CA HIS A 93 -3.12 -10.55 -15.42
C HIS A 93 -3.23 -11.42 -14.14
N GLU A 94 -2.15 -12.03 -13.71
CA GLU A 94 -2.13 -12.89 -12.54
C GLU A 94 -2.35 -12.10 -11.25
N VAL A 95 -3.22 -12.63 -10.36
CA VAL A 95 -3.41 -12.13 -8.98
C VAL A 95 -2.41 -12.83 -8.09
N PHE A 96 -1.67 -12.06 -7.30
CA PHE A 96 -0.63 -12.56 -6.41
C PHE A 96 -0.54 -11.69 -5.15
N GLY A 97 0.39 -12.02 -4.28
CA GLY A 97 0.74 -11.26 -3.08
C GLY A 97 0.75 -12.12 -1.84
N THR A 98 1.72 -11.85 -0.99
CA THR A 98 1.98 -12.60 0.25
C THR A 98 1.55 -11.83 1.50
N ILE A 99 1.26 -10.54 1.38
CA ILE A 99 0.79 -9.70 2.49
C ILE A 99 -0.67 -10.04 2.79
N THR A 100 -0.87 -10.91 3.79
CA THR A 100 -2.19 -11.29 4.29
C THR A 100 -2.27 -11.02 5.79
N TYR A 101 -3.45 -10.60 6.27
CA TYR A 101 -3.65 -10.37 7.70
C TYR A 101 -3.65 -11.69 8.48
N LYS A 102 -2.74 -11.82 9.46
CA LYS A 102 -2.58 -13.00 10.32
C LYS A 102 -3.05 -12.76 11.75
N GLY A 103 -3.12 -11.50 12.18
CA GLY A 103 -3.50 -11.12 13.54
C GLY A 103 -3.16 -9.66 13.85
N PRO A 104 -3.53 -9.15 15.04
CA PRO A 104 -3.15 -7.81 15.49
C PRO A 104 -1.64 -7.63 15.49
N GLY A 105 -1.19 -6.37 15.25
CA GLY A 105 0.23 -6.05 15.22
C GLY A 105 0.53 -4.67 14.62
N PHE A 106 1.80 -4.47 14.31
CA PHE A 106 2.29 -3.23 13.73
C PHE A 106 2.40 -3.32 12.20
N PHE A 107 1.93 -2.29 11.53
CA PHE A 107 2.02 -2.10 10.10
C PHE A 107 2.98 -0.96 9.81
N PHE A 108 4.07 -1.23 9.13
CA PHE A 108 5.06 -0.24 8.71
C PHE A 108 4.95 -0.01 7.21
N ALA A 109 4.45 1.16 6.82
CA ALA A 109 4.30 1.54 5.42
C ALA A 109 5.32 2.61 5.03
N GLY A 110 5.96 2.46 3.87
CA GLY A 110 6.81 3.46 3.24
C GLY A 110 6.18 3.98 1.94
N GLY A 111 5.71 5.25 1.91
CA GLY A 111 5.11 5.85 0.73
C GLY A 111 3.97 5.01 0.14
N ALA A 112 4.09 4.59 -1.15
CA ALA A 112 3.07 3.76 -1.82
C ALA A 112 2.91 2.36 -1.21
N GLY A 113 3.80 1.92 -0.32
CA GLY A 113 3.66 0.67 0.43
C GLY A 113 2.45 0.61 1.37
N ILE A 114 1.72 1.69 1.53
CA ILE A 114 0.42 1.69 2.24
C ILE A 114 -0.67 0.89 1.50
N THR A 115 -0.53 0.68 0.20
CA THR A 115 -1.61 0.15 -0.64
C THR A 115 -2.15 -1.23 -0.22
N PRO A 116 -1.35 -2.25 0.14
CA PRO A 116 -1.89 -3.51 0.63
C PRO A 116 -2.60 -3.35 1.98
N PHE A 117 -2.13 -2.44 2.82
CA PHE A 117 -2.69 -2.20 4.14
C PHE A 117 -4.04 -1.47 4.09
N LEU A 118 -4.28 -0.63 3.08
CA LEU A 118 -5.58 0.03 2.88
C LEU A 118 -6.71 -1.01 2.77
N ALA A 119 -6.56 -2.02 1.91
CA ALA A 119 -7.57 -3.07 1.77
C ALA A 119 -7.76 -3.86 3.07
N ILE A 120 -6.67 -4.16 3.79
CA ILE A 120 -6.70 -4.87 5.08
C ILE A 120 -7.44 -4.03 6.13
N PHE A 121 -7.07 -2.75 6.31
CA PHE A 121 -7.72 -1.88 7.30
C PHE A 121 -9.20 -1.63 6.97
N ARG A 122 -9.54 -1.44 5.71
CA ARG A 122 -10.95 -1.33 5.26
C ARG A 122 -11.76 -2.57 5.60
N GLN A 123 -11.17 -3.77 5.43
CA GLN A 123 -11.82 -5.02 5.78
C GLN A 123 -11.98 -5.15 7.30
N LEU A 124 -10.91 -4.91 8.06
CA LEU A 124 -10.93 -4.96 9.52
C LEU A 124 -11.89 -3.93 10.12
N HIS A 125 -11.96 -2.73 9.55
CA HIS A 125 -12.90 -1.70 9.95
C HIS A 125 -14.36 -2.15 9.76
N LYS A 126 -14.65 -2.68 8.57
CA LYS A 126 -15.99 -3.24 8.25
C LYS A 126 -16.40 -4.37 9.21
N GLU A 127 -15.43 -5.15 9.67
CA GLU A 127 -15.63 -6.28 10.59
C GLU A 127 -15.59 -5.89 12.08
N GLY A 128 -15.30 -4.61 12.40
CA GLY A 128 -15.13 -4.16 13.80
C GLY A 128 -13.88 -4.72 14.49
N ARG A 129 -12.84 -5.11 13.72
CA ARG A 129 -11.63 -5.82 14.16
C ARG A 129 -10.35 -4.99 14.10
N LEU A 130 -10.44 -3.67 14.09
CA LEU A 130 -9.26 -2.79 14.03
C LEU A 130 -8.44 -2.77 15.32
N LYS A 131 -9.04 -3.14 16.46
CA LYS A 131 -8.38 -3.10 17.78
C LYS A 131 -7.09 -3.94 17.76
N GLY A 132 -6.02 -3.40 18.37
CA GLY A 132 -4.71 -4.07 18.46
C GLY A 132 -3.82 -3.88 17.23
N ASN A 133 -4.27 -3.12 16.22
CA ASN A 133 -3.45 -2.80 15.06
C ASN A 133 -2.97 -1.35 15.14
N THR A 134 -1.69 -1.12 14.82
CA THR A 134 -1.05 0.19 14.76
C THR A 134 -0.36 0.38 13.41
N LEU A 135 -0.61 1.51 12.75
CA LEU A 135 0.07 1.90 11.52
C LEU A 135 1.15 2.95 11.81
N VAL A 136 2.36 2.65 11.44
CA VAL A 136 3.49 3.60 11.37
C VAL A 136 3.75 3.90 9.89
N TYR A 137 3.43 5.11 9.45
CA TYR A 137 3.47 5.47 8.04
C TYR A 137 4.54 6.53 7.76
N SER A 138 5.59 6.10 7.07
CA SER A 138 6.74 6.93 6.70
C SER A 138 6.57 7.53 5.31
N ASN A 139 6.68 8.85 5.22
CA ASN A 139 6.58 9.63 3.99
C ASN A 139 7.69 10.68 3.92
N LYS A 140 7.87 11.33 2.75
CA LYS A 140 8.81 12.45 2.62
C LYS A 140 8.29 13.69 3.35
N SER A 141 7.00 13.98 3.18
CA SER A 141 6.31 15.15 3.74
C SER A 141 4.84 14.81 4.06
N ALA A 142 4.15 15.72 4.74
CA ALA A 142 2.73 15.58 5.03
C ALA A 142 1.86 15.50 3.76
N GLY A 143 2.24 16.24 2.70
CA GLY A 143 1.52 16.20 1.42
C GLY A 143 1.62 14.87 0.65
N ASP A 144 2.50 13.95 1.09
CA ASP A 144 2.68 12.63 0.50
C ASP A 144 1.83 11.54 1.19
N VAL A 145 1.09 11.87 2.25
CA VAL A 145 0.28 10.90 3.01
C VAL A 145 -0.95 10.50 2.20
N ILE A 146 -0.94 9.28 1.69
CA ILE A 146 -2.04 8.73 0.89
C ILE A 146 -3.22 8.38 1.81
N MET A 147 -4.44 8.84 1.47
CA MET A 147 -5.70 8.57 2.19
C MET A 147 -5.66 8.92 3.69
N GLU A 148 -5.00 10.05 4.03
CA GLU A 148 -4.76 10.48 5.42
C GLU A 148 -6.05 10.59 6.24
N GLU A 149 -7.08 11.24 5.70
CA GLU A 149 -8.37 11.43 6.39
C GLU A 149 -9.04 10.09 6.70
N GLU A 150 -9.05 9.16 5.73
CA GLU A 150 -9.64 7.83 5.90
C GLU A 150 -8.87 7.01 6.95
N LEU A 151 -7.54 7.01 6.89
CA LEU A 151 -6.70 6.30 7.85
C LEU A 151 -6.84 6.88 9.26
N THR A 152 -6.93 8.20 9.39
CA THR A 152 -7.17 8.89 10.66
C THR A 152 -8.54 8.50 11.24
N ALA A 153 -9.58 8.48 10.43
CA ALA A 153 -10.92 8.07 10.86
C ALA A 153 -10.98 6.60 11.32
N MET A 154 -10.24 5.70 10.64
CA MET A 154 -10.22 4.27 11.00
C MET A 154 -9.35 3.98 12.22
N LEU A 155 -8.16 4.53 12.32
CA LEU A 155 -7.13 4.11 13.26
C LEU A 155 -6.94 5.07 14.43
N ALA A 156 -7.39 6.33 14.31
CA ALA A 156 -7.30 7.38 15.33
C ALA A 156 -5.87 7.48 15.91
N ARG A 157 -5.70 7.29 17.22
CA ARG A 157 -4.39 7.34 17.91
C ARG A 157 -3.39 6.27 17.46
N ASN A 158 -3.85 5.21 16.81
CA ASN A 158 -3.01 4.12 16.30
C ASN A 158 -2.51 4.40 14.87
N PHE A 159 -2.71 5.60 14.34
CA PHE A 159 -2.12 6.08 13.10
C PHE A 159 -0.97 7.04 13.38
N LEU A 160 0.25 6.54 13.31
CA LEU A 160 1.49 7.27 13.57
C LEU A 160 2.15 7.65 12.24
N LYS A 161 2.52 8.92 12.09
CA LYS A 161 3.17 9.43 10.87
C LYS A 161 4.60 9.84 11.16
N THR A 162 5.52 9.51 10.25
CA THR A 162 6.90 10.00 10.26
C THR A 162 7.25 10.66 8.94
N PHE A 163 8.05 11.72 8.99
CA PHE A 163 8.45 12.47 7.80
C PHE A 163 9.96 12.53 7.68
N THR A 164 10.50 12.17 6.50
CA THR A 164 11.95 12.02 6.28
C THR A 164 12.60 13.25 5.65
N ARG A 165 11.83 14.24 5.19
CA ARG A 165 12.32 15.45 4.48
C ARG A 165 11.64 16.74 4.91
N GLN A 166 10.78 16.71 5.91
CA GLN A 166 10.06 17.90 6.38
C GLN A 166 10.51 18.21 7.79
N GLY A 167 11.31 19.29 7.94
CA GLY A 167 11.64 19.89 9.25
C GLY A 167 10.41 20.54 9.86
N VAL A 168 9.50 19.77 10.44
CA VAL A 168 8.36 20.27 11.21
C VAL A 168 8.79 20.39 12.66
N ILE A 169 8.64 21.59 13.27
CA ILE A 169 8.90 21.79 14.70
C ILE A 169 8.07 20.80 15.51
N GLY A 170 8.74 19.92 16.27
CA GLY A 170 8.10 18.86 17.07
C GLY A 170 8.01 17.49 16.36
N PHE A 171 8.21 17.41 15.05
CA PHE A 171 8.44 16.15 14.32
C PHE A 171 9.90 16.15 13.87
N ARG A 172 10.68 15.24 14.43
CA ARG A 172 12.07 15.09 13.99
C ARG A 172 12.06 14.45 12.59
N ASP A 173 12.92 14.95 11.67
CA ASP A 173 13.28 14.26 10.44
C ASP A 173 13.90 12.92 10.82
N ARG A 174 13.07 11.88 11.00
CA ARG A 174 13.55 10.58 11.42
C ARG A 174 13.05 9.49 10.49
N ARG A 175 14.03 8.81 9.90
CA ARG A 175 13.85 7.42 9.53
C ARG A 175 13.50 6.64 10.81
N ILE A 176 12.66 5.62 10.66
CA ILE A 176 12.39 4.70 11.76
C ILE A 176 13.70 3.98 12.09
N ASP A 177 14.21 4.20 13.30
CA ASP A 177 15.42 3.58 13.84
C ASP A 177 15.06 2.65 15.01
N LYS A 178 16.06 1.96 15.56
CA LYS A 178 15.87 1.05 16.70
C LYS A 178 15.27 1.75 17.92
N ASP A 179 15.70 2.97 18.23
CA ASP A 179 15.19 3.72 19.38
C ASP A 179 13.71 4.04 19.20
N THR A 180 13.31 4.37 17.97
CA THR A 180 11.90 4.53 17.60
C THR A 180 11.12 3.23 17.80
N LEU A 181 11.65 2.09 17.35
CA LEU A 181 11.00 0.79 17.52
C LEU A 181 10.86 0.41 18.99
N ILE A 182 11.91 0.55 19.80
CA ILE A 182 11.88 0.29 21.26
C ILE A 182 10.85 1.18 21.97
N THR A 183 10.70 2.43 21.52
CA THR A 183 9.73 3.36 22.11
C THR A 183 8.29 2.99 21.74
N LEU A 184 8.05 2.54 20.51
CA LEU A 184 6.71 2.26 20.00
C LEU A 184 6.21 0.85 20.31
N VAL A 185 7.12 -0.14 20.26
CA VAL A 185 6.79 -1.57 20.35
C VAL A 185 7.15 -2.06 21.75
N GLN A 186 6.14 -2.38 22.55
CA GLN A 186 6.34 -2.91 23.91
C GLN A 186 6.53 -4.44 23.93
N ASP A 187 6.03 -5.12 22.91
CA ASP A 187 6.09 -6.57 22.79
C ASP A 187 6.48 -6.95 21.34
N PHE A 188 7.54 -7.72 21.21
CA PHE A 188 8.02 -8.20 19.90
C PHE A 188 7.47 -9.60 19.54
N ASP A 189 6.67 -10.22 20.40
CA ASP A 189 5.94 -11.46 20.11
C ASP A 189 4.57 -11.15 19.51
N GLN A 190 4.57 -10.46 18.36
CA GLN A 190 3.37 -10.11 17.61
C GLN A 190 3.67 -10.03 16.10
N HIS A 191 2.64 -9.83 15.27
CA HIS A 191 2.84 -9.69 13.83
C HIS A 191 3.35 -8.31 13.42
N PHE A 192 4.27 -8.28 12.47
CA PHE A 192 4.83 -7.08 11.86
C PHE A 192 4.62 -7.13 10.34
N TYR A 193 3.86 -6.20 9.81
CA TYR A 193 3.54 -6.08 8.39
C TYR A 193 4.39 -4.97 7.77
N LEU A 194 5.21 -5.30 6.77
CA LEU A 194 6.17 -4.37 6.19
C LEU A 194 5.89 -4.21 4.70
N CYS A 195 5.75 -2.97 4.22
CA CYS A 195 5.65 -2.69 2.80
C CYS A 195 6.19 -1.29 2.46
N GLY A 196 7.00 -1.21 1.42
CA GLY A 196 7.64 0.03 1.00
C GLY A 196 8.85 -0.20 0.12
N PRO A 197 9.75 0.79 -0.03
CA PRO A 197 10.99 0.61 -0.74
C PRO A 197 11.84 -0.53 -0.16
N PRO A 198 12.63 -1.26 -1.00
CA PRO A 198 13.40 -2.42 -0.54
C PRO A 198 14.32 -2.13 0.66
N GLU A 199 15.02 -0.98 0.65
CA GLU A 199 15.87 -0.57 1.80
C GLU A 199 15.05 -0.37 3.08
N PHE A 200 13.87 0.24 2.98
CA PHE A 200 12.98 0.46 4.13
C PHE A 200 12.51 -0.87 4.74
N VAL A 201 12.10 -1.82 3.90
CA VAL A 201 11.66 -3.15 4.34
C VAL A 201 12.83 -3.92 4.95
N GLY A 202 13.99 -3.96 4.27
CA GLY A 202 15.18 -4.68 4.73
C GLY A 202 15.74 -4.14 6.05
N ASP A 203 15.76 -2.81 6.23
CA ASP A 203 16.20 -2.19 7.49
C ASP A 203 15.26 -2.55 8.64
N LEU A 204 13.95 -2.47 8.43
CA LEU A 204 12.97 -2.82 9.44
C LEU A 204 13.02 -4.31 9.82
N GLN A 205 13.14 -5.21 8.84
CA GLN A 205 13.29 -6.64 9.09
C GLN A 205 14.48 -6.92 10.00
N ARG A 206 15.66 -6.38 9.66
CA ARG A 206 16.88 -6.55 10.46
C ARG A 206 16.70 -6.03 11.87
N MET A 207 16.20 -4.79 12.02
CA MET A 207 16.01 -4.17 13.33
C MET A 207 15.00 -4.92 14.21
N LEU A 208 13.87 -5.35 13.64
CA LEU A 208 12.83 -6.09 14.37
C LEU A 208 13.36 -7.44 14.88
N VAL A 209 14.09 -8.20 14.04
CA VAL A 209 14.71 -9.47 14.43
C VAL A 209 15.77 -9.26 15.53
N GLU A 210 16.62 -8.23 15.40
CA GLU A 210 17.62 -7.88 16.41
C GLU A 210 16.99 -7.45 17.76
N LEU A 211 15.75 -6.96 17.74
CA LEU A 211 14.97 -6.59 18.93
C LEU A 211 14.11 -7.75 19.48
N GLY A 212 14.17 -8.94 18.87
CA GLY A 212 13.53 -10.14 19.37
C GLY A 212 12.27 -10.59 18.63
N ALA A 213 11.87 -9.93 17.53
CA ALA A 213 10.78 -10.43 16.71
C ALA A 213 11.17 -11.75 16.02
N SER A 214 10.25 -12.73 16.01
CA SER A 214 10.43 -13.97 15.25
C SER A 214 10.38 -13.67 13.74
N PRO A 215 11.29 -14.21 12.92
CA PRO A 215 11.21 -14.08 11.46
C PRO A 215 9.87 -14.50 10.86
N GLU A 216 9.20 -15.50 11.45
CA GLU A 216 7.89 -16.01 11.03
C GLU A 216 6.75 -15.04 11.31
N SER A 217 6.95 -14.09 12.24
CA SER A 217 5.98 -13.04 12.56
C SER A 217 6.02 -11.87 11.57
N LEU A 218 7.06 -11.79 10.72
CA LEU A 218 7.22 -10.75 9.72
C LEU A 218 6.43 -11.10 8.45
N VAL A 219 5.56 -10.19 8.02
CA VAL A 219 4.71 -10.32 6.83
C VAL A 219 5.09 -9.23 5.84
N PHE A 220 5.69 -9.59 4.73
CA PHE A 220 6.16 -8.67 3.71
C PHE A 220 6.13 -9.32 2.32
N GLU A 221 6.34 -8.52 1.30
CA GLU A 221 6.52 -8.97 -0.07
C GLU A 221 8.00 -8.84 -0.45
N ALA A 222 8.60 -9.96 -0.91
CA ALA A 222 10.00 -10.04 -1.30
C ALA A 222 10.23 -9.52 -2.73
#